data_83bc3d08154847bdf9fcf50b62b4975b
#
_entry.id   83bc3d08154847bdf9fcf50b62b4975b
#
_cell.length_a   1.000
_cell.length_b   1.000
_cell.length_c   1.000
_cell.angle_alpha   90.00
_cell.angle_beta   90.00
_cell.angle_gamma   90.00
#
_symmetry.space_group_name_H-M   'P 1'
#
loop_
_entity.id
_entity.type
_entity.pdbx_description
1 polymer ?
#
loop_
_entity_poly.entity_id
_entity_poly.type
_entity_poly.pdbx_seq_one_letter_code
_entity_poly.pdbx_strand_id
1 'polypeptide(L)'
;MNKKYLELTKLIRSKQNDHEILKCLSNYHENDIADMLTVMTPKERKRIYTLLEPQKIAEIFAYLDEPQIYFSELSIKDAAKVVSLMDSDDAVDVLETLDDKKKYEIVENLDKAAIKDVKMLLSYDDDEIGSCMTTNYICIPKGLSVRQAMSELVRQAGTNDNISTIYVLDESLKFAGAIDLKDLIIAREHDVLDDIIVHSYPSVTDHEKIDDCMEKIMDYSEDSIPVLSQDGHMLGVITSEDIVEMVDNEMGEDYAKLAGLTAEEDLKETTAQSMKKRLPWLIILLFLGMLVSSVVGVFEHVVAVLPIVICFQSLVLDMAGNVGTQSLAVTIRVLMDETLTGKQKLFLLVKEMKIGLLNGGILGIMALALLGIYIHLFKGYTWSGAFGISGCVGISLLVTMVISSLVGTVIPMFFHKIKIDPAVASGPLITTVNDLVAVVTYYGLAFLLLIM
;
A
#
# COMPACT_ATOMS: atom_id res chain seq x y z
N MET A 1 -27.34 4.83 -4.37
CA MET A 1 -27.88 4.62 -3.02
C MET A 1 -28.57 3.27 -2.97
N ASN A 2 -28.11 2.35 -2.14
CA ASN A 2 -28.61 0.97 -2.09
C ASN A 2 -30.06 0.96 -1.61
N LYS A 3 -30.93 0.13 -2.21
CA LYS A 3 -32.36 0.03 -1.88
C LYS A 3 -32.60 -0.32 -0.39
N LYS A 4 -31.66 -1.09 0.20
CA LYS A 4 -31.63 -1.44 1.62
C LYS A 4 -31.53 -0.19 2.53
N TYR A 5 -30.64 0.76 2.22
CA TYR A 5 -30.44 1.98 3.02
C TYR A 5 -31.65 2.89 3.03
N LEU A 6 -32.40 2.91 1.91
CA LEU A 6 -33.66 3.68 1.80
C LEU A 6 -34.79 3.14 2.71
N GLU A 7 -34.86 1.82 2.87
CA GLU A 7 -35.87 1.17 3.71
C GLU A 7 -35.62 1.44 5.20
N LEU A 8 -34.34 1.29 5.63
CA LEU A 8 -33.97 1.50 7.02
C LEU A 8 -34.02 2.98 7.42
N THR A 9 -33.56 3.88 6.53
CA THR A 9 -33.71 5.33 6.75
C THR A 9 -35.17 5.75 6.89
N LYS A 10 -36.08 5.16 6.10
CA LYS A 10 -37.51 5.39 6.22
C LYS A 10 -38.05 4.86 7.55
N LEU A 11 -37.58 3.72 8.02
CA LEU A 11 -37.98 3.12 9.29
C LEU A 11 -37.56 4.03 10.46
N ILE A 12 -36.37 4.56 10.46
CA ILE A 12 -35.85 5.48 11.49
C ILE A 12 -36.57 6.82 11.47
N ARG A 13 -36.97 7.30 10.29
CA ARG A 13 -37.80 8.51 10.11
C ARG A 13 -39.25 8.31 10.51
N SER A 14 -39.72 7.07 10.51
CA SER A 14 -41.07 6.75 10.95
C SER A 14 -41.22 6.90 12.47
N LYS A 15 -42.48 7.10 12.93
CA LYS A 15 -42.78 7.09 14.37
C LYS A 15 -42.97 5.68 14.93
N GLN A 16 -42.28 4.68 14.34
CA GLN A 16 -42.32 3.30 14.82
C GLN A 16 -41.63 3.13 16.17
N ASN A 17 -42.01 2.03 16.86
CA ASN A 17 -41.51 1.70 18.18
C ASN A 17 -40.00 1.41 18.10
N ASP A 18 -39.24 1.91 19.07
CA ASP A 18 -37.78 1.71 19.17
C ASP A 18 -37.36 0.23 19.15
N HIS A 19 -38.22 -0.66 19.67
CA HIS A 19 -38.01 -2.10 19.60
C HIS A 19 -38.00 -2.67 18.16
N GLU A 20 -38.84 -2.12 17.26
CA GLU A 20 -38.83 -2.53 15.83
C GLU A 20 -37.59 -2.03 15.10
N ILE A 21 -37.09 -0.84 15.46
CA ILE A 21 -35.86 -0.29 14.92
C ILE A 21 -34.70 -1.16 15.34
N LEU A 22 -34.57 -1.52 16.63
CA LEU A 22 -33.52 -2.41 17.13
C LEU A 22 -33.55 -3.78 16.45
N LYS A 23 -34.73 -4.39 16.34
CA LYS A 23 -34.91 -5.67 15.64
C LYS A 23 -34.56 -5.59 14.15
N CYS A 24 -34.74 -4.44 13.54
CA CYS A 24 -34.32 -4.23 12.16
C CYS A 24 -32.79 -4.07 12.06
N LEU A 25 -32.19 -3.25 12.92
CA LEU A 25 -30.72 -3.04 12.96
C LEU A 25 -29.96 -4.34 13.21
N SER A 26 -30.48 -5.23 14.08
CA SER A 26 -29.82 -6.52 14.35
C SER A 26 -29.78 -7.49 13.16
N ASN A 27 -30.43 -7.20 12.03
CA ASN A 27 -30.35 -7.98 10.80
C ASN A 27 -29.35 -7.42 9.78
N TYR A 28 -28.65 -6.34 10.10
CA TYR A 28 -27.64 -5.72 9.24
C TYR A 28 -26.26 -5.90 9.85
N HIS A 29 -25.27 -6.05 8.99
CA HIS A 29 -23.87 -6.02 9.38
C HIS A 29 -23.48 -4.60 9.85
N GLU A 30 -22.52 -4.50 10.71
CA GLU A 30 -22.02 -3.24 11.28
C GLU A 30 -21.58 -2.26 10.20
N ASN A 31 -20.89 -2.73 9.18
CA ASN A 31 -20.49 -1.95 8.00
C ASN A 31 -21.71 -1.39 7.24
N ASP A 32 -22.79 -2.17 7.02
CA ASP A 32 -24.02 -1.67 6.41
C ASP A 32 -24.66 -0.53 7.26
N ILE A 33 -24.53 -0.61 8.60
CA ILE A 33 -25.02 0.41 9.51
C ILE A 33 -24.13 1.66 9.48
N ALA A 34 -22.80 1.49 9.42
CA ALA A 34 -21.85 2.58 9.26
C ALA A 34 -22.12 3.38 7.99
N ASP A 35 -22.24 2.70 6.85
CA ASP A 35 -22.65 3.32 5.57
C ASP A 35 -23.96 4.12 5.68
N MET A 36 -24.93 3.60 6.44
CA MET A 36 -26.18 4.31 6.67
C MET A 36 -26.03 5.59 7.50
N LEU A 37 -25.13 5.57 8.48
CA LEU A 37 -24.88 6.77 9.30
C LEU A 37 -24.39 7.93 8.44
N THR A 38 -23.67 7.66 7.35
CA THR A 38 -23.18 8.71 6.42
C THR A 38 -24.29 9.51 5.76
N VAL A 39 -25.44 8.88 5.46
CA VAL A 39 -26.59 9.51 4.79
C VAL A 39 -27.66 10.05 5.74
N MET A 40 -27.45 9.88 7.06
CA MET A 40 -28.37 10.35 8.10
C MET A 40 -28.05 11.75 8.60
N THR A 41 -29.07 12.45 9.05
CA THR A 41 -28.87 13.71 9.77
C THR A 41 -28.34 13.46 11.19
N PRO A 42 -27.61 14.42 11.81
CA PRO A 42 -27.12 14.30 13.20
C PRO A 42 -28.20 13.95 14.21
N LYS A 43 -29.45 14.41 13.98
CA LYS A 43 -30.59 14.12 14.84
C LYS A 43 -31.02 12.64 14.74
N GLU A 44 -30.99 12.07 13.54
CA GLU A 44 -31.32 10.67 13.30
C GLU A 44 -30.24 9.76 13.89
N ARG A 45 -28.96 10.11 13.72
CA ARG A 45 -27.83 9.38 14.29
C ARG A 45 -27.88 9.35 15.82
N LYS A 46 -28.12 10.50 16.48
CA LYS A 46 -28.27 10.54 17.94
C LYS A 46 -29.39 9.64 18.46
N ARG A 47 -30.47 9.45 17.72
CA ARG A 47 -31.51 8.48 18.09
C ARG A 47 -30.94 7.05 18.07
N ILE A 48 -30.16 6.70 17.06
CA ILE A 48 -29.51 5.37 16.96
C ILE A 48 -28.56 5.17 18.12
N TYR A 49 -27.68 6.14 18.42
CA TYR A 49 -26.76 6.05 19.55
C TYR A 49 -27.44 5.86 20.90
N THR A 50 -28.68 6.38 21.03
CA THR A 50 -29.45 6.19 22.26
C THR A 50 -30.10 4.81 22.36
N LEU A 51 -30.34 4.17 21.22
CA LEU A 51 -30.99 2.85 21.12
C LEU A 51 -30.00 1.69 21.20
N LEU A 52 -28.81 1.86 20.66
CA LEU A 52 -27.77 0.82 20.62
C LEU A 52 -26.98 0.78 21.93
N GLU A 53 -26.52 -0.40 22.28
CA GLU A 53 -25.53 -0.57 23.36
C GLU A 53 -24.17 -0.01 22.92
N PRO A 54 -23.37 0.54 23.85
CA PRO A 54 -22.06 1.11 23.51
C PRO A 54 -21.10 0.15 22.80
N GLN A 55 -21.17 -1.16 23.12
CA GLN A 55 -20.42 -2.19 22.41
C GLN A 55 -20.78 -2.20 20.91
N LYS A 56 -22.08 -2.20 20.59
CA LYS A 56 -22.54 -2.19 19.21
C LYS A 56 -22.19 -0.88 18.46
N ILE A 57 -22.10 0.23 19.18
CA ILE A 57 -21.62 1.50 18.61
C ILE A 57 -20.13 1.42 18.30
N ALA A 58 -19.33 0.80 19.16
CA ALA A 58 -17.89 0.59 18.95
C ALA A 58 -17.64 -0.24 17.68
N GLU A 59 -18.33 -1.39 17.55
CA GLU A 59 -18.27 -2.25 16.36
C GLU A 59 -18.66 -1.53 15.05
N ILE A 60 -19.67 -0.63 15.09
CA ILE A 60 -20.09 0.15 13.93
C ILE A 60 -19.07 1.25 13.60
N PHE A 61 -18.49 1.89 14.62
CA PHE A 61 -17.60 3.03 14.43
C PHE A 61 -16.23 2.64 13.91
N ALA A 62 -15.81 1.40 14.09
CA ALA A 62 -14.62 0.81 13.46
C ALA A 62 -14.70 0.85 11.92
N TYR A 63 -15.91 0.76 11.33
CA TYR A 63 -16.12 0.82 9.88
C TYR A 63 -16.33 2.24 9.32
N LEU A 64 -16.11 3.31 10.07
CA LEU A 64 -16.35 4.68 9.60
C LEU A 64 -15.11 5.31 9.00
N ASP A 65 -15.16 5.73 7.74
CA ASP A 65 -14.06 6.46 7.08
C ASP A 65 -13.69 7.80 7.78
N GLU A 66 -14.64 8.49 8.41
CA GLU A 66 -14.45 9.79 9.05
C GLU A 66 -15.02 9.81 10.48
N PRO A 67 -14.46 8.99 11.39
CA PRO A 67 -14.99 8.80 12.74
C PRO A 67 -15.08 10.10 13.55
N GLN A 68 -14.19 11.08 13.30
CA GLN A 68 -14.17 12.38 13.98
C GLN A 68 -15.51 13.13 13.88
N ILE A 69 -16.26 12.97 12.80
CA ILE A 69 -17.58 13.60 12.62
C ILE A 69 -18.55 13.05 13.66
N TYR A 70 -18.62 11.73 13.81
CA TYR A 70 -19.56 10.99 14.66
C TYR A 70 -19.16 11.10 16.14
N PHE A 71 -17.87 11.01 16.44
CA PHE A 71 -17.37 11.27 17.80
C PHE A 71 -17.64 12.71 18.26
N SER A 72 -17.74 13.68 17.34
CA SER A 72 -18.15 15.04 17.69
C SER A 72 -19.60 15.16 18.18
N GLU A 73 -20.43 14.18 17.88
CA GLU A 73 -21.86 14.14 18.26
C GLU A 73 -22.09 13.50 19.63
N LEU A 74 -21.08 12.76 20.16
CA LEU A 74 -21.11 12.12 21.47
C LEU A 74 -20.63 13.05 22.59
N SER A 75 -21.06 12.79 23.82
CA SER A 75 -20.42 13.40 24.99
C SER A 75 -19.03 12.77 25.22
N ILE A 76 -18.10 13.49 25.87
CA ILE A 76 -16.75 12.94 26.17
C ILE A 76 -16.83 11.59 26.92
N LYS A 77 -17.80 11.44 27.82
CA LYS A 77 -17.99 10.18 28.57
C LYS A 77 -18.49 9.04 27.69
N ASP A 78 -19.41 9.33 26.77
CA ASP A 78 -19.94 8.32 25.86
C ASP A 78 -18.86 7.95 24.83
N ALA A 79 -18.15 8.93 24.30
CA ALA A 79 -17.01 8.73 23.41
C ALA A 79 -15.93 7.85 24.06
N ALA A 80 -15.50 8.19 25.30
CA ALA A 80 -14.53 7.38 26.03
C ALA A 80 -15.03 5.95 26.29
N LYS A 81 -16.33 5.77 26.55
CA LYS A 81 -16.91 4.44 26.71
C LYS A 81 -16.92 3.63 25.43
N VAL A 82 -17.20 4.27 24.29
CA VAL A 82 -17.15 3.63 22.97
C VAL A 82 -15.72 3.23 22.63
N VAL A 83 -14.75 4.15 22.76
CA VAL A 83 -13.33 3.86 22.51
C VAL A 83 -12.78 2.76 23.43
N SER A 84 -13.22 2.71 24.70
CA SER A 84 -12.79 1.63 25.62
C SER A 84 -13.33 0.24 25.26
N LEU A 85 -14.29 0.16 24.35
CA LEU A 85 -14.92 -1.08 23.90
C LEU A 85 -14.53 -1.44 22.44
N MET A 86 -13.74 -0.60 21.79
CA MET A 86 -13.12 -0.89 20.48
C MET A 86 -11.90 -1.79 20.65
N ASP A 87 -11.50 -2.46 19.58
CA ASP A 87 -10.20 -3.09 19.53
C ASP A 87 -9.11 -2.03 19.66
N SER A 88 -7.93 -2.39 20.15
CA SER A 88 -6.93 -1.41 20.54
C SER A 88 -6.34 -0.61 19.39
N ASP A 89 -6.19 -1.23 18.24
CA ASP A 89 -5.81 -0.66 16.94
C ASP A 89 -6.87 0.32 16.45
N ASP A 90 -8.14 -0.12 16.28
CA ASP A 90 -9.26 0.75 15.94
C ASP A 90 -9.39 1.97 16.87
N ALA A 91 -9.18 1.74 18.17
CA ALA A 91 -9.23 2.82 19.16
C ALA A 91 -8.14 3.87 18.93
N VAL A 92 -6.93 3.45 18.55
CA VAL A 92 -5.82 4.35 18.21
C VAL A 92 -6.11 5.11 16.92
N ASP A 93 -6.54 4.43 15.86
CA ASP A 93 -6.87 5.04 14.58
C ASP A 93 -7.94 6.12 14.72
N VAL A 94 -9.01 5.82 15.45
CA VAL A 94 -10.03 6.82 15.76
C VAL A 94 -9.45 8.02 16.53
N LEU A 95 -8.62 7.76 17.55
CA LEU A 95 -8.03 8.83 18.36
C LEU A 95 -7.08 9.72 17.56
N GLU A 96 -6.42 9.20 16.53
CA GLU A 96 -5.54 9.97 15.66
C GLU A 96 -6.28 10.91 14.71
N THR A 97 -7.52 10.58 14.35
CA THR A 97 -8.37 11.49 13.55
C THR A 97 -8.91 12.68 14.34
N LEU A 98 -8.84 12.65 15.68
CA LEU A 98 -9.40 13.69 16.54
C LEU A 98 -8.43 14.85 16.78
N ASP A 99 -8.96 16.03 17.10
CA ASP A 99 -8.14 17.15 17.54
C ASP A 99 -7.48 16.85 18.91
N ASP A 100 -6.26 17.35 19.12
CA ASP A 100 -5.44 17.07 20.32
C ASP A 100 -6.18 17.25 21.64
N LYS A 101 -7.06 18.24 21.72
CA LYS A 101 -7.83 18.53 22.95
C LYS A 101 -8.85 17.42 23.22
N LYS A 102 -9.60 16.99 22.21
CA LYS A 102 -10.58 15.91 22.36
C LYS A 102 -9.89 14.58 22.60
N LYS A 103 -8.82 14.30 21.86
CA LYS A 103 -7.97 13.11 22.08
C LYS A 103 -7.57 13.02 23.54
N TYR A 104 -7.00 14.08 24.09
CA TYR A 104 -6.59 14.13 25.50
C TYR A 104 -7.77 13.91 26.48
N GLU A 105 -8.90 14.64 26.28
CA GLU A 105 -10.08 14.52 27.12
C GLU A 105 -10.70 13.11 27.09
N ILE A 106 -10.71 12.43 25.93
CA ILE A 106 -11.20 11.05 25.81
C ILE A 106 -10.26 10.08 26.49
N VAL A 107 -8.95 10.17 26.22
CA VAL A 107 -7.93 9.27 26.82
C VAL A 107 -7.93 9.36 28.35
N GLU A 108 -8.14 10.54 28.94
CA GLU A 108 -8.25 10.67 30.41
C GLU A 108 -9.51 9.98 31.00
N ASN A 109 -10.53 9.75 30.18
CA ASN A 109 -11.78 9.14 30.60
C ASN A 109 -11.93 7.66 30.19
N LEU A 110 -10.94 7.07 29.50
CA LEU A 110 -10.91 5.64 29.18
C LEU A 110 -10.85 4.79 30.46
N ASP A 111 -11.23 3.54 30.36
CA ASP A 111 -11.01 2.60 31.46
C ASP A 111 -9.52 2.22 31.60
N LYS A 112 -9.18 1.54 32.70
CA LYS A 112 -7.76 1.28 33.01
C LYS A 112 -7.09 0.29 32.06
N ALA A 113 -7.84 -0.62 31.44
CA ALA A 113 -7.31 -1.58 30.51
C ALA A 113 -7.05 -0.87 29.18
N ALA A 114 -8.06 -0.20 28.61
CA ALA A 114 -7.95 0.55 27.36
C ALA A 114 -6.86 1.64 27.40
N ILE A 115 -6.70 2.37 28.52
CA ILE A 115 -5.59 3.33 28.67
C ILE A 115 -4.22 2.67 28.51
N LYS A 116 -4.04 1.46 29.08
CA LYS A 116 -2.77 0.75 29.01
C LYS A 116 -2.47 0.35 27.56
N ASP A 117 -3.45 -0.21 26.87
CA ASP A 117 -3.31 -0.75 25.53
C ASP A 117 -3.12 0.40 24.52
N VAL A 118 -3.97 1.42 24.54
CA VAL A 118 -3.83 2.62 23.70
C VAL A 118 -2.48 3.33 23.91
N LYS A 119 -1.99 3.46 25.15
CA LYS A 119 -0.68 4.06 25.39
C LYS A 119 0.48 3.20 24.91
N MET A 120 0.33 1.90 24.93
CA MET A 120 1.32 0.97 24.38
C MET A 120 1.40 1.13 22.86
N LEU A 121 0.27 1.10 22.16
CA LEU A 121 0.25 1.25 20.70
C LEU A 121 0.77 2.63 20.26
N LEU A 122 0.32 3.71 20.89
CA LEU A 122 0.80 5.08 20.62
C LEU A 122 2.29 5.31 20.94
N SER A 123 3.01 4.34 21.52
CA SER A 123 4.45 4.44 21.77
C SER A 123 5.31 3.91 20.64
N TYR A 124 4.72 3.23 19.66
CA TYR A 124 5.39 2.76 18.46
C TYR A 124 5.38 3.83 17.37
N ASP A 125 6.35 3.77 16.47
CA ASP A 125 6.33 4.55 15.23
C ASP A 125 5.29 3.97 14.26
N ASP A 126 4.66 4.80 13.41
CA ASP A 126 3.57 4.39 12.50
C ASP A 126 3.99 3.29 11.51
N ASP A 127 5.29 3.12 11.24
CA ASP A 127 5.86 2.10 10.37
C ASP A 127 6.33 0.83 11.12
N GLU A 128 6.09 0.73 12.42
CA GLU A 128 6.40 -0.44 13.26
C GLU A 128 5.17 -1.34 13.42
N ILE A 129 5.37 -2.66 13.40
CA ILE A 129 4.28 -3.64 13.50
C ILE A 129 3.49 -3.52 14.80
N GLY A 130 4.11 -3.01 15.87
CA GLY A 130 3.47 -2.78 17.16
C GLY A 130 2.39 -1.71 17.12
N SER A 131 2.37 -0.80 16.12
CA SER A 131 1.34 0.22 15.97
C SER A 131 0.01 -0.35 15.48
N CYS A 132 0.06 -1.45 14.70
CA CYS A 132 -1.09 -2.07 14.05
C CYS A 132 -1.62 -3.31 14.77
N MET A 133 -1.08 -3.66 15.96
CA MET A 133 -1.51 -4.87 16.67
C MET A 133 -2.76 -4.64 17.52
N THR A 134 -3.64 -5.64 17.55
CA THR A 134 -4.72 -5.68 18.54
C THR A 134 -4.34 -6.48 19.78
N THR A 135 -4.86 -6.09 20.94
CA THR A 135 -4.72 -6.83 22.20
C THR A 135 -5.87 -7.83 22.42
N ASN A 136 -6.79 -7.92 21.46
CA ASN A 136 -7.94 -8.81 21.47
C ASN A 136 -7.54 -10.21 20.96
N TYR A 137 -7.03 -11.07 21.85
CA TYR A 137 -6.64 -12.43 21.54
C TYR A 137 -6.82 -13.38 22.73
N ILE A 138 -6.82 -14.68 22.46
CA ILE A 138 -6.94 -15.73 23.48
C ILE A 138 -5.59 -16.36 23.76
N CYS A 139 -5.19 -16.41 25.03
CA CYS A 139 -3.99 -17.11 25.45
C CYS A 139 -4.27 -18.10 26.60
N ILE A 140 -3.58 -19.24 26.57
CA ILE A 140 -3.67 -20.28 27.59
C ILE A 140 -2.27 -20.68 28.05
N PRO A 141 -2.09 -21.07 29.32
CA PRO A 141 -0.82 -21.63 29.79
C PRO A 141 -0.57 -23.03 29.22
N LYS A 142 0.68 -23.36 28.93
CA LYS A 142 1.12 -24.70 28.56
C LYS A 142 0.83 -25.71 29.68
N GLY A 143 0.60 -26.96 29.31
CA GLY A 143 0.42 -28.06 30.28
C GLY A 143 -1.01 -28.24 30.77
N LEU A 144 -1.99 -27.55 30.20
CA LEU A 144 -3.41 -27.85 30.47
C LEU A 144 -3.85 -29.15 29.80
N SER A 145 -4.91 -29.77 30.34
CA SER A 145 -5.67 -30.77 29.59
C SER A 145 -6.56 -30.09 28.53
N VAL A 146 -6.95 -30.82 27.48
CA VAL A 146 -7.89 -30.37 26.44
C VAL A 146 -9.16 -29.75 27.04
N ARG A 147 -9.72 -30.40 28.09
CA ARG A 147 -10.90 -29.88 28.80
C ARG A 147 -10.65 -28.56 29.49
N GLN A 148 -9.49 -28.37 30.12
CA GLN A 148 -9.12 -27.13 30.78
C GLN A 148 -8.86 -26.03 29.74
N ALA A 149 -8.17 -26.31 28.64
CA ALA A 149 -7.95 -25.42 27.55
C ALA A 149 -9.27 -24.92 26.95
N MET A 150 -10.21 -25.82 26.69
CA MET A 150 -11.54 -25.44 26.19
C MET A 150 -12.32 -24.61 27.21
N SER A 151 -12.20 -24.88 28.50
CA SER A 151 -12.85 -24.06 29.54
C SER A 151 -12.27 -22.65 29.61
N GLU A 152 -10.97 -22.53 29.43
CA GLU A 152 -10.26 -21.26 29.43
C GLU A 152 -10.61 -20.45 28.17
N LEU A 153 -10.68 -21.09 27.00
CA LEU A 153 -11.17 -20.49 25.76
C LEU A 153 -12.58 -19.91 25.94
N VAL A 154 -13.54 -20.71 26.43
CA VAL A 154 -14.93 -20.27 26.63
C VAL A 154 -15.01 -19.09 27.61
N ARG A 155 -14.16 -19.10 28.64
CA ARG A 155 -14.09 -17.98 29.61
C ARG A 155 -13.62 -16.67 28.95
N GLN A 156 -12.63 -16.76 28.07
CA GLN A 156 -12.04 -15.57 27.41
C GLN A 156 -12.87 -15.12 26.20
N ALA A 157 -13.52 -16.02 25.47
CA ALA A 157 -14.35 -15.73 24.31
C ALA A 157 -15.58 -14.81 24.61
N GLY A 158 -15.90 -14.60 25.89
CA GLY A 158 -16.92 -13.62 26.28
C GLY A 158 -16.49 -12.16 26.17
N THR A 159 -15.19 -11.91 26.02
CA THR A 159 -14.59 -10.58 25.96
C THR A 159 -13.61 -10.41 24.80
N ASN A 160 -13.29 -11.46 24.09
CA ASN A 160 -12.38 -11.45 22.94
C ASN A 160 -13.08 -12.09 21.74
N ASP A 161 -13.05 -11.44 20.61
CA ASP A 161 -13.69 -11.88 19.37
C ASP A 161 -12.73 -12.68 18.48
N ASN A 162 -11.42 -12.44 18.59
CA ASN A 162 -10.39 -13.17 17.85
C ASN A 162 -10.08 -14.51 18.54
N ILE A 163 -10.90 -15.53 18.22
CA ILE A 163 -10.89 -16.86 18.85
C ILE A 163 -10.38 -17.98 17.93
N SER A 164 -10.14 -17.70 16.65
CA SER A 164 -9.73 -18.71 15.65
C SER A 164 -8.39 -19.36 16.01
N THR A 165 -7.48 -18.57 16.57
CA THR A 165 -6.15 -18.99 17.03
C THR A 165 -6.03 -18.84 18.54
N ILE A 166 -5.62 -19.88 19.24
CA ILE A 166 -5.38 -19.89 20.68
C ILE A 166 -3.88 -19.94 20.93
N TYR A 167 -3.33 -18.91 21.55
CA TYR A 167 -1.90 -18.81 21.82
C TYR A 167 -1.52 -19.50 23.12
N VAL A 168 -0.41 -20.23 23.11
CA VAL A 168 0.09 -20.99 24.25
C VAL A 168 1.31 -20.31 24.84
N LEU A 169 1.27 -20.04 26.13
CA LEU A 169 2.36 -19.44 26.88
C LEU A 169 3.06 -20.47 27.77
N ASP A 170 4.38 -20.36 27.87
CA ASP A 170 5.18 -21.19 28.80
C ASP A 170 5.07 -20.70 30.27
N GLU A 171 5.78 -21.36 31.18
CA GLU A 171 5.82 -21.01 32.60
C GLU A 171 6.38 -19.59 32.85
N SER A 172 7.15 -19.04 31.90
CA SER A 172 7.71 -17.70 31.96
C SER A 172 6.84 -16.65 31.26
N LEU A 173 5.60 -17.01 30.86
CA LEU A 173 4.67 -16.20 30.09
C LEU A 173 5.20 -15.78 28.69
N LYS A 174 6.12 -16.60 28.14
CA LYS A 174 6.62 -16.41 26.78
C LYS A 174 5.81 -17.25 25.80
N PHE A 175 5.76 -16.77 24.56
CA PHE A 175 5.10 -17.50 23.47
C PHE A 175 5.75 -18.88 23.24
N ALA A 176 4.94 -19.93 23.25
CA ALA A 176 5.38 -21.32 23.10
C ALA A 176 4.79 -22.01 21.86
N GLY A 177 3.79 -21.42 21.23
CA GLY A 177 3.11 -21.96 20.06
C GLY A 177 1.64 -21.55 20.01
N ALA A 178 0.92 -22.05 19.02
CA ALA A 178 -0.50 -21.77 18.82
C ALA A 178 -1.29 -23.05 18.55
N ILE A 179 -2.60 -23.00 18.79
CA ILE A 179 -3.56 -24.06 18.51
C ILE A 179 -4.67 -23.47 17.64
N ASP A 180 -4.98 -24.12 16.54
CA ASP A 180 -6.18 -23.79 15.77
C ASP A 180 -7.43 -24.18 16.57
N LEU A 181 -8.43 -23.30 16.62
CA LEU A 181 -9.70 -23.56 17.30
C LEU A 181 -10.35 -24.87 16.82
N LYS A 182 -10.26 -25.18 15.53
CA LYS A 182 -10.78 -26.41 14.95
C LYS A 182 -10.11 -27.64 15.57
N ASP A 183 -8.79 -27.60 15.76
CA ASP A 183 -8.05 -28.72 16.33
C ASP A 183 -8.39 -28.92 17.80
N LEU A 184 -8.59 -27.83 18.55
CA LEU A 184 -9.07 -27.91 19.92
C LEU A 184 -10.51 -28.46 20.02
N ILE A 185 -11.40 -28.11 19.09
CA ILE A 185 -12.80 -28.60 19.04
C ILE A 185 -12.86 -30.09 18.75
N ILE A 186 -12.00 -30.65 17.89
CA ILE A 186 -12.01 -32.04 17.50
C ILE A 186 -11.21 -32.91 18.48
N ALA A 187 -10.33 -32.33 19.30
CA ALA A 187 -9.54 -33.01 20.30
C ALA A 187 -10.44 -33.65 21.37
N ARG A 188 -10.06 -34.84 21.85
CA ARG A 188 -10.80 -35.57 22.87
C ARG A 188 -10.18 -35.33 24.24
N GLU A 189 -10.97 -35.56 25.31
CA GLU A 189 -10.56 -35.31 26.70
C GLU A 189 -9.28 -36.06 27.12
N HIS A 190 -8.97 -37.19 26.48
CA HIS A 190 -7.79 -38.01 26.78
C HIS A 190 -6.57 -37.72 25.87
N ASP A 191 -6.73 -36.83 24.88
CA ASP A 191 -5.63 -36.44 24.02
C ASP A 191 -4.68 -35.51 24.79
N VAL A 192 -3.42 -35.53 24.40
CA VAL A 192 -2.39 -34.66 24.98
C VAL A 192 -2.44 -33.31 24.26
N LEU A 193 -2.68 -32.23 25.00
CA LEU A 193 -2.79 -30.90 24.41
C LEU A 193 -1.50 -30.49 23.62
N ASP A 194 -0.33 -30.89 24.12
CA ASP A 194 0.97 -30.57 23.50
C ASP A 194 1.11 -31.17 22.08
N ASP A 195 0.37 -32.24 21.75
CA ASP A 195 0.39 -32.87 20.42
C ASP A 195 -0.36 -32.05 19.35
N ILE A 196 -1.21 -31.11 19.75
CA ILE A 196 -1.96 -30.22 18.85
C ILE A 196 -1.41 -28.79 18.86
N ILE A 197 -0.35 -28.52 19.63
CA ILE A 197 0.32 -27.21 19.62
C ILE A 197 1.29 -27.13 18.43
N VAL A 198 1.13 -26.13 17.60
CA VAL A 198 2.07 -25.78 16.52
C VAL A 198 3.19 -24.93 17.12
N HIS A 199 4.31 -25.56 17.49
CA HIS A 199 5.45 -24.88 18.11
C HIS A 199 6.26 -24.01 17.15
N SER A 200 6.15 -24.23 15.83
CA SER A 200 6.80 -23.45 14.78
C SER A 200 5.87 -22.39 14.17
N TYR A 201 4.87 -21.96 14.94
CA TYR A 201 3.92 -20.93 14.47
C TYR A 201 4.66 -19.62 14.20
N PRO A 202 4.33 -18.91 13.08
CA PRO A 202 4.98 -17.66 12.72
C PRO A 202 4.76 -16.59 13.79
N SER A 203 5.72 -15.71 13.95
CA SER A 203 5.64 -14.57 14.86
C SER A 203 6.48 -13.41 14.34
N VAL A 204 6.12 -12.20 14.74
CA VAL A 204 6.85 -10.95 14.45
C VAL A 204 7.21 -10.25 15.76
N THR A 205 8.16 -9.32 15.73
CA THR A 205 8.54 -8.53 16.90
C THR A 205 7.98 -7.10 16.78
N ASP A 206 7.62 -6.52 17.91
CA ASP A 206 6.91 -5.24 18.03
C ASP A 206 7.57 -4.05 17.31
N HIS A 207 8.90 -4.02 17.25
CA HIS A 207 9.70 -2.99 16.54
C HIS A 207 10.15 -3.40 15.13
N GLU A 208 9.70 -4.53 14.62
CA GLU A 208 9.92 -4.88 13.22
C GLU A 208 9.15 -3.89 12.32
N LYS A 209 9.76 -3.47 11.19
CA LYS A 209 9.06 -2.59 10.26
C LYS A 209 8.00 -3.38 9.48
N ILE A 210 6.87 -2.75 9.19
CA ILE A 210 5.76 -3.34 8.46
C ILE A 210 6.26 -3.91 7.12
N ASP A 211 6.98 -3.12 6.33
CA ASP A 211 7.53 -3.51 5.03
C ASP A 211 8.44 -4.76 5.10
N ASP A 212 9.27 -4.86 6.15
CA ASP A 212 10.23 -5.96 6.32
C ASP A 212 9.57 -7.30 6.69
N CYS A 213 8.40 -7.28 7.34
CA CYS A 213 7.70 -8.47 7.82
C CYS A 213 6.49 -8.87 6.98
N MET A 214 6.00 -7.99 6.10
CA MET A 214 4.80 -8.21 5.30
C MET A 214 4.88 -9.49 4.44
N GLU A 215 5.97 -9.68 3.69
CA GLU A 215 6.18 -10.90 2.88
C GLU A 215 6.09 -12.16 3.75
N LYS A 216 6.76 -12.14 4.91
CA LYS A 216 6.76 -13.24 5.88
C LYS A 216 5.34 -13.53 6.40
N ILE A 217 4.57 -12.49 6.73
CA ILE A 217 3.20 -12.62 7.23
C ILE A 217 2.29 -13.23 6.16
N MET A 218 2.37 -12.73 4.93
CA MET A 218 1.56 -13.19 3.80
C MET A 218 1.83 -14.65 3.43
N ASP A 219 3.09 -15.10 3.52
CA ASP A 219 3.50 -16.46 3.14
C ASP A 219 2.85 -17.55 4.01
N TYR A 220 2.57 -17.25 5.27
CA TYR A 220 1.95 -18.22 6.19
C TYR A 220 0.44 -18.31 6.05
N SER A 221 -0.25 -17.26 5.60
CA SER A 221 -1.71 -17.22 5.40
C SER A 221 -2.50 -17.65 6.63
N GLU A 222 -2.04 -17.27 7.83
CA GLU A 222 -2.70 -17.58 9.11
C GLU A 222 -3.80 -16.55 9.41
N ASP A 223 -4.79 -16.93 10.21
CA ASP A 223 -5.89 -16.03 10.61
C ASP A 223 -5.42 -14.88 11.49
N SER A 224 -4.36 -15.09 12.28
CA SER A 224 -3.69 -14.05 13.05
C SER A 224 -2.26 -14.45 13.40
N ILE A 225 -1.37 -13.47 13.56
CA ILE A 225 0.06 -13.66 13.85
C ILE A 225 0.42 -12.94 15.15
N PRO A 226 1.08 -13.61 16.11
CA PRO A 226 1.43 -13.01 17.39
C PRO A 226 2.58 -12.01 17.25
N VAL A 227 2.41 -10.86 17.89
CA VAL A 227 3.43 -9.82 18.05
C VAL A 227 4.12 -10.02 19.39
N LEU A 228 5.43 -10.18 19.35
CA LEU A 228 6.25 -10.49 20.50
C LEU A 228 7.19 -9.33 20.86
N SER A 229 7.43 -9.14 22.16
CA SER A 229 8.54 -8.30 22.59
C SER A 229 9.88 -8.97 22.27
N GLN A 230 10.98 -8.22 22.32
CA GLN A 230 12.34 -8.75 22.14
C GLN A 230 12.69 -9.89 23.11
N ASP A 231 12.04 -9.94 24.27
CA ASP A 231 12.21 -11.03 25.26
C ASP A 231 11.32 -12.25 24.99
N GLY A 232 10.46 -12.20 23.98
CA GLY A 232 9.55 -13.28 23.56
C GLY A 232 8.22 -13.33 24.33
N HIS A 233 7.85 -12.25 25.03
CA HIS A 233 6.52 -12.11 25.62
C HIS A 233 5.53 -11.64 24.58
N MET A 234 4.31 -12.19 24.63
CA MET A 234 3.24 -11.82 23.74
C MET A 234 2.67 -10.44 24.13
N LEU A 235 2.59 -9.53 23.16
CA LEU A 235 2.09 -8.17 23.32
C LEU A 235 0.71 -7.99 22.68
N GLY A 236 0.49 -8.56 21.52
CA GLY A 236 -0.72 -8.48 20.73
C GLY A 236 -0.72 -9.48 19.60
N VAL A 237 -1.63 -9.29 18.66
CA VAL A 237 -1.72 -10.05 17.42
C VAL A 237 -2.01 -9.10 16.25
N ILE A 238 -1.59 -9.49 15.06
CA ILE A 238 -2.05 -8.90 13.79
C ILE A 238 -3.06 -9.87 13.20
N THR A 239 -4.26 -9.42 12.90
CA THR A 239 -5.30 -10.26 12.29
C THR A 239 -5.18 -10.30 10.77
N SER A 240 -5.90 -11.21 10.13
CA SER A 240 -5.97 -11.25 8.66
C SER A 240 -6.63 -10.00 8.07
N GLU A 241 -7.49 -9.30 8.82
CA GLU A 241 -8.11 -8.03 8.41
C GLU A 241 -7.04 -6.93 8.37
N ASP A 242 -6.26 -6.77 9.45
CA ASP A 242 -5.16 -5.81 9.53
C ASP A 242 -4.12 -6.07 8.41
N ILE A 243 -3.80 -7.34 8.14
CA ILE A 243 -2.88 -7.70 7.05
C ILE A 243 -3.40 -7.22 5.70
N VAL A 244 -4.69 -7.38 5.41
CA VAL A 244 -5.30 -6.92 4.16
C VAL A 244 -5.23 -5.39 4.06
N GLU A 245 -5.52 -4.68 5.15
CA GLU A 245 -5.45 -3.22 5.20
C GLU A 245 -4.01 -2.71 5.02
N MET A 246 -3.05 -3.31 5.72
CA MET A 246 -1.63 -2.97 5.58
C MET A 246 -1.14 -3.16 4.13
N VAL A 247 -1.53 -4.27 3.48
CA VAL A 247 -1.19 -4.54 2.07
C VAL A 247 -1.81 -3.50 1.13
N ASP A 248 -3.07 -3.11 1.36
CA ASP A 248 -3.77 -2.11 0.54
C ASP A 248 -3.09 -0.74 0.67
N ASN A 249 -2.76 -0.34 1.89
CA ASN A 249 -2.06 0.91 2.18
C ASN A 249 -0.66 0.95 1.54
N GLU A 250 0.14 -0.12 1.68
CA GLU A 250 1.47 -0.22 1.06
C GLU A 250 1.37 -0.15 -0.48
N MET A 251 0.42 -0.89 -1.07
CA MET A 251 0.19 -0.83 -2.53
C MET A 251 -0.25 0.56 -2.99
N GLY A 252 -1.06 1.28 -2.20
CA GLY A 252 -1.48 2.65 -2.45
C GLY A 252 -0.31 3.62 -2.42
N GLU A 253 0.54 3.53 -1.40
CA GLU A 253 1.77 4.33 -1.29
C GLU A 253 2.74 4.08 -2.45
N ASP A 254 2.98 2.82 -2.81
CA ASP A 254 3.86 2.47 -3.93
C ASP A 254 3.35 3.00 -5.25
N TYR A 255 2.04 2.90 -5.48
CA TYR A 255 1.41 3.47 -6.66
C TYR A 255 1.58 5.01 -6.69
N ALA A 256 1.42 5.68 -5.56
CA ALA A 256 1.65 7.11 -5.44
C ALA A 256 3.12 7.49 -5.72
N LYS A 257 4.07 6.77 -5.11
CA LYS A 257 5.52 6.97 -5.31
C LYS A 257 5.90 6.73 -6.78
N LEU A 258 5.39 5.65 -7.40
CA LEU A 258 5.61 5.35 -8.82
C LEU A 258 5.09 6.49 -9.73
N ALA A 259 3.99 7.12 -9.36
CA ALA A 259 3.43 8.28 -10.06
C ALA A 259 4.20 9.59 -9.80
N GLY A 260 5.15 9.61 -8.88
CA GLY A 260 5.93 10.79 -8.48
C GLY A 260 5.21 11.67 -7.46
N LEU A 261 4.39 11.08 -6.62
CA LEU A 261 3.81 11.72 -5.43
C LEU A 261 4.67 11.44 -4.19
N THR A 262 4.53 12.24 -3.16
CA THR A 262 5.24 12.01 -1.88
C THR A 262 4.46 11.11 -0.93
N ALA A 263 3.15 10.95 -1.14
CA ALA A 263 2.25 10.08 -0.40
C ALA A 263 0.98 9.84 -1.21
N GLU A 264 0.18 8.87 -0.81
CA GLU A 264 -1.14 8.61 -1.37
C GLU A 264 -2.05 9.84 -1.29
N GLU A 265 -2.98 9.98 -2.24
CA GLU A 265 -3.89 11.12 -2.34
C GLU A 265 -5.35 10.66 -2.35
N ASP A 266 -6.15 11.17 -1.43
CA ASP A 266 -7.58 10.89 -1.35
C ASP A 266 -8.42 11.98 -2.02
N LEU A 267 -9.57 11.59 -2.57
CA LEU A 267 -10.56 12.48 -3.18
C LEU A 267 -11.08 13.59 -2.21
N LYS A 268 -11.07 13.31 -0.91
CA LYS A 268 -11.55 14.23 0.14
C LYS A 268 -10.54 15.30 0.53
N GLU A 269 -9.29 15.19 0.11
CA GLU A 269 -8.23 16.13 0.44
C GLU A 269 -8.47 17.52 -0.13
N THR A 270 -8.00 18.53 0.58
CA THR A 270 -8.00 19.90 0.10
C THR A 270 -6.96 20.10 -1.01
N THR A 271 -7.23 21.01 -1.95
CA THR A 271 -6.29 21.36 -3.02
C THR A 271 -4.90 21.72 -2.49
N ALA A 272 -4.80 22.31 -1.29
CA ALA A 272 -3.52 22.68 -0.69
C ALA A 272 -2.73 21.45 -0.21
N GLN A 273 -3.39 20.41 0.30
CA GLN A 273 -2.79 19.13 0.68
C GLN A 273 -2.28 18.41 -0.56
N SER A 274 -3.11 18.25 -1.59
CA SER A 274 -2.71 17.63 -2.87
C SER A 274 -1.51 18.37 -3.51
N MET A 275 -1.49 19.71 -3.47
CA MET A 275 -0.34 20.47 -3.94
C MET A 275 0.95 20.16 -3.16
N LYS A 276 0.87 20.02 -1.84
CA LYS A 276 2.05 19.67 -1.01
C LYS A 276 2.64 18.32 -1.37
N LYS A 277 1.80 17.34 -1.72
CA LYS A 277 2.22 16.00 -2.11
C LYS A 277 2.86 15.96 -3.51
N ARG A 278 2.45 16.84 -4.44
CA ARG A 278 2.90 16.85 -5.84
C ARG A 278 4.07 17.82 -6.09
N LEU A 279 4.04 19.00 -5.47
CA LEU A 279 4.95 20.11 -5.80
C LEU A 279 6.44 19.80 -5.58
N PRO A 280 6.87 19.11 -4.51
CA PRO A 280 8.28 18.79 -4.29
C PRO A 280 8.89 18.04 -5.47
N TRP A 281 8.20 17.03 -5.95
CA TRP A 281 8.64 16.20 -7.08
C TRP A 281 8.67 16.99 -8.39
N LEU A 282 7.65 17.81 -8.65
CA LEU A 282 7.59 18.68 -9.84
C LEU A 282 8.73 19.69 -9.88
N ILE A 283 9.16 20.22 -8.74
CA ILE A 283 10.32 21.12 -8.65
C ILE A 283 11.61 20.38 -9.01
N ILE A 284 11.83 19.18 -8.49
CA ILE A 284 13.01 18.36 -8.85
C ILE A 284 13.02 18.09 -10.35
N LEU A 285 11.88 17.68 -10.92
CA LEU A 285 11.75 17.40 -12.35
C LEU A 285 11.97 18.65 -13.22
N LEU A 286 11.57 19.83 -12.75
CA LEU A 286 11.85 21.09 -13.44
C LEU A 286 13.36 21.32 -13.59
N PHE A 287 14.13 21.14 -12.51
CA PHE A 287 15.59 21.29 -12.56
C PHE A 287 16.24 20.22 -13.45
N LEU A 288 15.79 18.98 -13.39
CA LEU A 288 16.28 17.92 -14.26
C LEU A 288 15.93 18.20 -15.74
N GLY A 289 14.73 18.70 -16.03
CA GLY A 289 14.33 19.12 -17.36
C GLY A 289 15.18 20.27 -17.91
N MET A 290 15.58 21.21 -17.06
CA MET A 290 16.54 22.27 -17.45
C MET A 290 17.91 21.69 -17.83
N LEU A 291 18.36 20.63 -17.12
CA LEU A 291 19.60 19.94 -17.45
C LEU A 291 19.49 19.25 -18.82
N VAL A 292 18.41 18.52 -19.08
CA VAL A 292 18.12 17.91 -20.40
C VAL A 292 18.13 18.97 -21.50
N SER A 293 17.45 20.09 -21.30
CA SER A 293 17.40 21.20 -22.25
C SER A 293 18.79 21.78 -22.53
N SER A 294 19.65 21.87 -21.52
CA SER A 294 21.04 22.33 -21.68
C SER A 294 21.85 21.37 -22.55
N VAL A 295 21.63 20.05 -22.39
CA VAL A 295 22.31 19.03 -23.21
C VAL A 295 21.82 19.09 -24.67
N VAL A 296 20.53 19.33 -24.91
CA VAL A 296 19.99 19.54 -26.27
C VAL A 296 20.74 20.73 -26.94
N GLY A 297 21.02 21.82 -26.20
CA GLY A 297 21.78 22.95 -26.68
C GLY A 297 23.19 22.63 -27.20
N VAL A 298 23.84 21.61 -26.65
CA VAL A 298 25.16 21.14 -27.14
C VAL A 298 25.08 20.65 -28.60
N PHE A 299 23.92 20.14 -29.01
CA PHE A 299 23.67 19.59 -30.35
C PHE A 299 23.07 20.61 -31.32
N GLU A 300 23.03 21.92 -30.99
CA GLU A 300 22.49 22.99 -31.84
C GLU A 300 23.07 22.96 -33.24
N HIS A 301 24.36 22.66 -33.41
CA HIS A 301 25.00 22.52 -34.70
C HIS A 301 24.39 21.42 -35.59
N VAL A 302 24.04 20.27 -34.99
CA VAL A 302 23.37 19.14 -35.68
C VAL A 302 22.04 19.58 -36.23
N VAL A 303 21.28 20.29 -35.41
CA VAL A 303 19.97 20.84 -35.74
C VAL A 303 20.06 21.90 -36.86
N ALA A 304 21.06 22.76 -36.80
CA ALA A 304 21.28 23.80 -37.81
C ALA A 304 21.59 23.23 -39.21
N VAL A 305 22.39 22.13 -39.25
CA VAL A 305 22.77 21.46 -40.52
C VAL A 305 21.64 20.60 -41.07
N LEU A 306 20.90 19.90 -40.21
CA LEU A 306 19.85 18.96 -40.59
C LEU A 306 18.56 19.16 -39.76
N PRO A 307 17.79 20.24 -40.05
CA PRO A 307 16.60 20.59 -39.23
C PRO A 307 15.54 19.52 -39.10
N ILE A 308 15.46 18.60 -40.07
CA ILE A 308 14.46 17.50 -40.04
C ILE A 308 14.63 16.57 -38.85
N VAL A 309 15.84 16.48 -38.25
CA VAL A 309 16.11 15.67 -37.08
C VAL A 309 15.22 16.08 -35.89
N ILE A 310 14.91 17.35 -35.73
CA ILE A 310 13.99 17.85 -34.68
C ILE A 310 12.60 17.19 -34.79
N CYS A 311 12.12 16.96 -36.02
CA CYS A 311 10.77 16.38 -36.20
C CYS A 311 10.57 15.02 -35.53
N PHE A 312 11.63 14.24 -35.35
CA PHE A 312 11.59 12.89 -34.79
C PHE A 312 12.18 12.77 -33.40
N GLN A 313 12.66 13.88 -32.80
CA GLN A 313 13.18 13.90 -31.43
C GLN A 313 12.15 13.36 -30.45
N SER A 314 10.94 13.94 -30.45
CA SER A 314 9.87 13.53 -29.54
C SER A 314 9.53 12.04 -29.64
N LEU A 315 9.57 11.46 -30.85
CA LEU A 315 9.32 10.03 -31.05
C LEU A 315 10.36 9.16 -30.30
N VAL A 316 11.65 9.54 -30.39
CA VAL A 316 12.73 8.78 -29.74
C VAL A 316 12.70 8.93 -28.23
N LEU A 317 12.47 10.16 -27.74
CA LEU A 317 12.36 10.45 -26.31
C LEU A 317 11.16 9.72 -25.67
N ASP A 318 9.98 9.82 -26.32
CA ASP A 318 8.76 9.17 -25.83
C ASP A 318 8.93 7.65 -25.73
N MET A 319 9.47 7.00 -26.75
CA MET A 319 9.72 5.57 -26.72
C MET A 319 10.75 5.16 -25.64
N ALA A 320 11.77 5.97 -25.42
CA ALA A 320 12.77 5.77 -24.37
C ALA A 320 12.15 5.85 -22.97
N GLY A 321 11.35 6.88 -22.73
CA GLY A 321 10.63 7.06 -21.47
C GLY A 321 9.69 5.91 -21.18
N ASN A 322 8.88 5.53 -22.16
CA ASN A 322 7.90 4.45 -22.03
C ASN A 322 8.55 3.09 -21.72
N VAL A 323 9.62 2.72 -22.43
CA VAL A 323 10.33 1.46 -22.14
C VAL A 323 11.00 1.48 -20.78
N GLY A 324 11.58 2.61 -20.39
CA GLY A 324 12.18 2.76 -19.07
C GLY A 324 11.19 2.61 -17.93
N THR A 325 9.99 3.20 -18.05
CA THR A 325 8.93 3.06 -17.05
C THR A 325 8.34 1.64 -17.01
N GLN A 326 8.27 0.94 -18.16
CA GLN A 326 7.87 -0.48 -18.18
C GLN A 326 8.89 -1.36 -17.43
N SER A 327 10.18 -1.18 -17.68
CA SER A 327 11.24 -1.92 -16.97
C SER A 327 11.31 -1.54 -15.49
N LEU A 328 11.03 -0.26 -15.14
CA LEU A 328 10.90 0.20 -13.76
C LEU A 328 9.80 -0.57 -13.03
N ALA A 329 8.58 -0.57 -13.58
CA ALA A 329 7.42 -1.20 -12.95
C ALA A 329 7.64 -2.71 -12.69
N VAL A 330 8.22 -3.42 -13.69
CA VAL A 330 8.59 -4.83 -13.52
C VAL A 330 9.65 -5.01 -12.44
N THR A 331 10.64 -4.13 -12.39
CA THR A 331 11.76 -4.25 -11.43
C THR A 331 11.32 -3.96 -10.01
N ILE A 332 10.51 -2.91 -9.79
CA ILE A 332 9.92 -2.61 -8.47
C ILE A 332 9.13 -3.83 -8.00
N ARG A 333 8.19 -4.31 -8.80
CA ARG A 333 7.35 -5.47 -8.45
C ARG A 333 8.18 -6.70 -8.02
N VAL A 334 9.24 -7.02 -8.77
CA VAL A 334 10.09 -8.17 -8.46
C VAL A 334 10.97 -7.93 -7.22
N LEU A 335 11.38 -6.69 -6.95
CA LEU A 335 12.18 -6.35 -5.77
C LEU A 335 11.36 -6.35 -4.47
N MET A 336 10.05 -6.13 -4.58
CA MET A 336 9.11 -6.16 -3.46
C MET A 336 8.66 -7.58 -3.11
N ASP A 337 8.46 -8.44 -4.10
CA ASP A 337 7.96 -9.80 -3.90
C ASP A 337 9.04 -10.83 -3.50
N GLU A 338 10.33 -10.54 -3.73
CA GLU A 338 11.38 -11.56 -3.58
C GLU A 338 12.70 -11.00 -3.07
N THR A 339 13.29 -11.67 -2.09
CA THR A 339 14.70 -11.47 -1.68
C THR A 339 15.66 -11.99 -2.76
N LEU A 340 15.93 -11.16 -3.77
CA LEU A 340 16.69 -11.55 -4.94
C LEU A 340 18.17 -11.81 -4.65
N THR A 341 18.66 -12.97 -5.02
CA THR A 341 20.10 -13.27 -5.10
C THR A 341 20.79 -12.47 -6.20
N GLY A 342 22.10 -12.27 -6.09
CA GLY A 342 22.87 -11.56 -7.13
C GLY A 342 22.75 -12.19 -8.53
N LYS A 343 22.53 -13.51 -8.64
CA LYS A 343 22.29 -14.20 -9.92
C LYS A 343 20.92 -13.86 -10.51
N GLN A 344 19.89 -13.78 -9.69
CA GLN A 344 18.53 -13.40 -10.10
C GLN A 344 18.49 -11.93 -10.53
N LYS A 345 19.18 -11.03 -9.80
CA LYS A 345 19.33 -9.61 -10.21
C LYS A 345 19.99 -9.48 -11.58
N LEU A 346 21.06 -10.23 -11.83
CA LEU A 346 21.71 -10.25 -13.14
C LEU A 346 20.80 -10.85 -14.22
N PHE A 347 20.05 -11.89 -13.90
CA PHE A 347 19.09 -12.51 -14.84
C PHE A 347 17.99 -11.52 -15.23
N LEU A 348 17.41 -10.78 -14.27
CA LEU A 348 16.42 -9.73 -14.52
C LEU A 348 16.99 -8.65 -15.44
N LEU A 349 18.19 -8.15 -15.15
CA LEU A 349 18.88 -7.15 -15.98
C LEU A 349 19.06 -7.62 -17.43
N VAL A 350 19.54 -8.85 -17.63
CA VAL A 350 19.72 -9.42 -18.97
C VAL A 350 18.38 -9.65 -19.68
N LYS A 351 17.34 -10.03 -18.94
CA LYS A 351 15.99 -10.22 -19.47
C LYS A 351 15.42 -8.90 -19.98
N GLU A 352 15.46 -7.84 -19.19
CA GLU A 352 14.96 -6.52 -19.57
C GLU A 352 15.75 -5.94 -20.76
N MET A 353 17.07 -6.11 -20.78
CA MET A 353 17.91 -5.72 -21.91
C MET A 353 17.54 -6.44 -23.21
N LYS A 354 17.22 -7.74 -23.15
CA LYS A 354 16.74 -8.51 -24.31
C LYS A 354 15.38 -8.01 -24.80
N ILE A 355 14.48 -7.66 -23.86
CA ILE A 355 13.16 -7.10 -24.19
C ILE A 355 13.35 -5.75 -24.89
N GLY A 356 14.19 -4.87 -24.33
CA GLY A 356 14.54 -3.59 -24.97
C GLY A 356 15.12 -3.76 -26.38
N LEU A 357 16.00 -4.74 -26.57
CA LEU A 357 16.60 -5.05 -27.89
C LEU A 357 15.54 -5.54 -28.90
N LEU A 358 14.68 -6.45 -28.51
CA LEU A 358 13.64 -6.99 -29.39
C LEU A 358 12.60 -5.92 -29.76
N ASN A 359 12.10 -5.19 -28.77
CA ASN A 359 11.15 -4.11 -29.00
C ASN A 359 11.77 -2.99 -29.82
N GLY A 360 13.02 -2.58 -29.50
CA GLY A 360 13.77 -1.57 -30.26
C GLY A 360 14.04 -2.01 -31.70
N GLY A 361 14.33 -3.29 -31.92
CA GLY A 361 14.49 -3.86 -33.27
C GLY A 361 13.21 -3.80 -34.10
N ILE A 362 12.09 -4.25 -33.53
CA ILE A 362 10.78 -4.22 -34.20
C ILE A 362 10.37 -2.78 -34.53
N LEU A 363 10.41 -1.91 -33.53
CA LEU A 363 10.00 -0.51 -33.70
C LEU A 363 10.98 0.26 -34.60
N GLY A 364 12.28 -0.04 -34.53
CA GLY A 364 13.28 0.52 -35.43
C GLY A 364 13.05 0.17 -36.91
N ILE A 365 12.70 -1.09 -37.19
CA ILE A 365 12.33 -1.52 -38.57
C ILE A 365 11.01 -0.83 -39.00
N MET A 366 10.02 -0.77 -38.13
CA MET A 366 8.78 -0.05 -38.42
C MET A 366 9.04 1.42 -38.69
N ALA A 367 9.87 2.09 -37.89
CA ALA A 367 10.24 3.49 -38.10
C ALA A 367 10.99 3.68 -39.40
N LEU A 368 11.94 2.79 -39.76
CA LEU A 368 12.63 2.83 -41.02
C LEU A 368 11.64 2.84 -42.21
N ALA A 369 10.67 1.92 -42.22
CA ALA A 369 9.70 1.80 -43.28
C ALA A 369 8.71 2.99 -43.32
N LEU A 370 8.03 3.25 -42.21
CA LEU A 370 6.96 4.24 -42.14
C LEU A 370 7.48 5.68 -42.27
N LEU A 371 8.57 6.01 -41.56
CA LEU A 371 9.15 7.36 -41.63
C LEU A 371 9.86 7.58 -42.99
N GLY A 372 10.50 6.54 -43.58
CA GLY A 372 11.09 6.67 -44.91
C GLY A 372 10.06 7.09 -45.95
N ILE A 373 8.91 6.40 -45.97
CA ILE A 373 7.78 6.75 -46.83
C ILE A 373 7.24 8.14 -46.53
N TYR A 374 7.03 8.45 -45.25
CA TYR A 374 6.53 9.77 -44.81
C TYR A 374 7.45 10.93 -45.22
N ILE A 375 8.75 10.78 -45.02
CA ILE A 375 9.75 11.81 -45.34
C ILE A 375 9.79 12.03 -46.88
N HIS A 376 9.75 10.94 -47.66
CA HIS A 376 9.74 11.08 -49.09
C HIS A 376 8.48 11.79 -49.60
N LEU A 377 7.27 11.32 -49.17
CA LEU A 377 6.01 11.80 -49.71
C LEU A 377 5.63 13.22 -49.22
N PHE A 378 5.91 13.54 -47.96
CA PHE A 378 5.41 14.77 -47.32
C PHE A 378 6.48 15.84 -47.08
N LYS A 379 7.78 15.45 -47.07
CA LYS A 379 8.88 16.41 -46.83
C LYS A 379 9.72 16.65 -48.09
N GLY A 380 9.42 15.90 -49.22
CA GLY A 380 10.07 16.13 -50.50
C GLY A 380 11.52 15.64 -50.61
N TYR A 381 12.00 14.83 -49.70
CA TYR A 381 13.35 14.25 -49.77
C TYR A 381 13.40 13.11 -50.82
N THR A 382 14.57 12.89 -51.37
CA THR A 382 14.83 11.74 -52.24
C THR A 382 14.68 10.45 -51.47
N TRP A 383 14.37 9.33 -52.12
CA TRP A 383 14.27 8.03 -51.45
C TRP A 383 15.52 7.69 -50.62
N SER A 384 16.71 7.93 -51.16
CA SER A 384 17.97 7.66 -50.47
C SER A 384 18.11 8.55 -49.20
N GLY A 385 17.82 9.84 -49.30
CA GLY A 385 17.85 10.73 -48.14
C GLY A 385 16.79 10.40 -47.08
N ALA A 386 15.57 10.06 -47.53
CA ALA A 386 14.47 9.68 -46.66
C ALA A 386 14.79 8.43 -45.84
N PHE A 387 15.29 7.38 -46.52
CA PHE A 387 15.71 6.15 -45.83
C PHE A 387 16.99 6.29 -45.03
N GLY A 388 17.88 7.21 -45.37
CA GLY A 388 19.04 7.55 -44.56
C GLY A 388 18.62 8.16 -43.21
N ILE A 389 17.70 9.13 -43.24
CA ILE A 389 17.16 9.78 -42.02
C ILE A 389 16.34 8.80 -41.20
N SER A 390 15.40 8.06 -41.81
CA SER A 390 14.59 7.10 -41.07
C SER A 390 15.41 5.93 -40.52
N GLY A 391 16.49 5.53 -41.19
CA GLY A 391 17.45 4.55 -40.71
C GLY A 391 18.19 5.03 -39.44
N CYS A 392 18.60 6.28 -39.44
CA CYS A 392 19.18 6.90 -38.24
C CYS A 392 18.18 6.90 -37.06
N VAL A 393 16.92 7.27 -37.29
CA VAL A 393 15.86 7.21 -36.26
C VAL A 393 15.65 5.77 -35.77
N GLY A 394 15.58 4.80 -36.69
CA GLY A 394 15.41 3.39 -36.34
C GLY A 394 16.54 2.81 -35.49
N ILE A 395 17.80 3.14 -35.85
CA ILE A 395 18.98 2.74 -35.04
C ILE A 395 18.95 3.45 -33.68
N SER A 396 18.59 4.72 -33.66
CA SER A 396 18.47 5.49 -32.41
C SER A 396 17.43 4.86 -31.48
N LEU A 397 16.25 4.50 -32.00
CA LEU A 397 15.22 3.78 -31.22
C LEU A 397 15.78 2.50 -30.62
N LEU A 398 16.43 1.65 -31.43
CA LEU A 398 17.00 0.39 -30.95
C LEU A 398 18.00 0.61 -29.81
N VAL A 399 18.97 1.49 -30.01
CA VAL A 399 20.03 1.75 -29.00
C VAL A 399 19.43 2.38 -27.75
N THR A 400 18.56 3.38 -27.91
CA THR A 400 17.95 4.09 -26.80
C THR A 400 17.07 3.17 -25.96
N MET A 401 16.25 2.31 -26.58
CA MET A 401 15.37 1.39 -25.86
C MET A 401 16.16 0.35 -25.06
N VAL A 402 17.29 -0.13 -25.55
CA VAL A 402 18.17 -1.02 -24.78
C VAL A 402 18.73 -0.31 -23.56
N ILE A 403 19.24 0.92 -23.73
CA ILE A 403 19.82 1.69 -22.62
C ILE A 403 18.72 2.09 -21.61
N SER A 404 17.55 2.47 -22.10
CA SER A 404 16.42 2.86 -21.25
C SER A 404 15.89 1.70 -20.42
N SER A 405 15.82 0.49 -20.97
CA SER A 405 15.48 -0.72 -20.20
C SER A 405 16.51 -0.97 -19.09
N LEU A 406 17.80 -0.78 -19.40
CA LEU A 406 18.85 -0.90 -18.37
C LEU A 406 18.71 0.15 -17.27
N VAL A 407 18.47 1.41 -17.62
CA VAL A 407 18.27 2.50 -16.66
C VAL A 407 17.07 2.22 -15.76
N GLY A 408 15.93 1.82 -16.36
CA GLY A 408 14.70 1.49 -15.63
C GLY A 408 14.86 0.28 -14.69
N THR A 409 15.85 -0.58 -14.92
CA THR A 409 16.15 -1.74 -14.07
C THR A 409 17.23 -1.43 -13.02
N VAL A 410 18.31 -0.74 -13.42
CA VAL A 410 19.47 -0.52 -12.55
C VAL A 410 19.18 0.50 -11.44
N ILE A 411 18.42 1.56 -11.74
CA ILE A 411 18.13 2.62 -10.77
C ILE A 411 17.35 2.08 -9.56
N PRO A 412 16.22 1.38 -9.70
CA PRO A 412 15.51 0.84 -8.54
C PRO A 412 16.33 -0.24 -7.80
N MET A 413 17.11 -1.06 -8.51
CA MET A 413 18.05 -2.00 -7.87
C MET A 413 19.12 -1.29 -7.04
N PHE A 414 19.57 -0.13 -7.49
CA PHE A 414 20.54 0.68 -6.76
C PHE A 414 19.91 1.25 -5.48
N PHE A 415 18.69 1.79 -5.56
CA PHE A 415 17.98 2.31 -4.39
C PHE A 415 17.73 1.21 -3.36
N HIS A 416 17.22 0.07 -3.79
CA HIS A 416 17.08 -1.11 -2.93
C HIS A 416 18.42 -1.52 -2.26
N LYS A 417 19.54 -1.46 -2.97
CA LYS A 417 20.85 -1.81 -2.40
C LYS A 417 21.30 -0.86 -1.30
N ILE A 418 20.96 0.42 -1.40
CA ILE A 418 21.30 1.43 -0.37
C ILE A 418 20.19 1.58 0.69
N LYS A 419 19.24 0.63 0.72
CA LYS A 419 18.09 0.60 1.64
C LYS A 419 17.18 1.84 1.51
N ILE A 420 17.01 2.34 0.32
CA ILE A 420 15.98 3.31 -0.05
C ILE A 420 14.92 2.53 -0.81
N ASP A 421 13.66 2.82 -0.51
CA ASP A 421 12.52 2.23 -1.20
C ASP A 421 12.66 2.36 -2.73
N PRO A 422 12.62 1.22 -3.49
CA PRO A 422 12.75 1.23 -4.95
C PRO A 422 11.67 2.05 -5.65
N ALA A 423 10.47 2.20 -5.08
CA ALA A 423 9.36 2.95 -5.64
C ALA A 423 9.67 4.46 -5.74
N VAL A 424 10.58 4.98 -4.93
CA VAL A 424 11.12 6.35 -5.04
C VAL A 424 11.79 6.61 -6.39
N ALA A 425 12.24 5.56 -7.10
CA ALA A 425 12.71 5.66 -8.49
C ALA A 425 11.57 5.93 -9.49
N SER A 426 10.68 6.84 -9.17
CA SER A 426 9.40 7.12 -9.84
C SER A 426 9.44 7.16 -11.38
N GLY A 427 8.30 6.87 -12.00
CA GLY A 427 8.13 6.95 -13.46
C GLY A 427 8.62 8.27 -14.06
N PRO A 428 8.24 9.44 -13.53
CA PRO A 428 8.72 10.74 -13.99
C PRO A 428 10.24 10.93 -13.89
N LEU A 429 10.89 10.44 -12.82
CA LEU A 429 12.34 10.48 -12.69
C LEU A 429 13.02 9.64 -13.78
N ILE A 430 12.58 8.39 -13.94
CA ILE A 430 13.11 7.48 -14.96
C ILE A 430 12.91 8.05 -16.36
N THR A 431 11.73 8.62 -16.66
CA THR A 431 11.46 9.27 -17.94
C THR A 431 12.46 10.40 -18.20
N THR A 432 12.72 11.28 -17.21
CA THR A 432 13.65 12.39 -17.38
C THR A 432 15.09 11.93 -17.59
N VAL A 433 15.53 10.88 -16.88
CA VAL A 433 16.86 10.29 -17.10
C VAL A 433 16.95 9.66 -18.50
N ASN A 434 15.89 8.99 -18.95
CA ASN A 434 15.83 8.39 -20.27
C ASN A 434 15.76 9.44 -21.39
N ASP A 435 15.15 10.60 -21.16
CA ASP A 435 15.19 11.74 -22.08
C ASP A 435 16.61 12.21 -22.31
N LEU A 436 17.42 12.30 -21.26
CA LEU A 436 18.84 12.64 -21.39
C LEU A 436 19.59 11.59 -22.23
N VAL A 437 19.38 10.31 -21.96
CA VAL A 437 19.95 9.19 -22.73
C VAL A 437 19.53 9.28 -24.20
N ALA A 438 18.24 9.50 -24.43
CA ALA A 438 17.66 9.59 -25.78
C ALA A 438 18.22 10.76 -26.59
N VAL A 439 18.32 11.93 -25.97
CA VAL A 439 18.92 13.13 -26.60
C VAL A 439 20.34 12.88 -27.04
N VAL A 440 21.19 12.39 -26.12
CA VAL A 440 22.61 12.12 -26.42
C VAL A 440 22.75 11.05 -27.51
N THR A 441 21.97 9.96 -27.41
CA THR A 441 22.02 8.87 -28.38
C THR A 441 21.52 9.32 -29.75
N TYR A 442 20.37 9.99 -29.81
CA TYR A 442 19.74 10.38 -31.07
C TYR A 442 20.55 11.42 -31.82
N TYR A 443 20.91 12.52 -31.18
CA TYR A 443 21.71 13.57 -31.84
C TYR A 443 23.14 13.14 -32.08
N GLY A 444 23.74 12.32 -31.20
CA GLY A 444 25.04 11.73 -31.41
C GLY A 444 25.08 10.83 -32.64
N LEU A 445 24.08 9.95 -32.80
CA LEU A 445 23.96 9.10 -34.00
C LEU A 445 23.61 9.92 -35.25
N ALA A 446 22.76 10.93 -35.15
CA ALA A 446 22.47 11.83 -36.25
C ALA A 446 23.73 12.58 -36.77
N PHE A 447 24.57 13.01 -35.83
CA PHE A 447 25.87 13.62 -36.17
C PHE A 447 26.78 12.62 -36.89
N LEU A 448 26.94 11.41 -36.32
CA LEU A 448 27.86 10.39 -36.86
C LEU A 448 27.40 9.80 -38.18
N LEU A 449 26.09 9.58 -38.40
CA LEU A 449 25.57 8.84 -39.53
C LEU A 449 25.12 9.74 -40.68
N LEU A 450 24.78 11.01 -40.42
CA LEU A 450 24.15 11.89 -41.42
C LEU A 450 24.97 13.12 -41.74
N ILE A 451 25.94 13.53 -40.89
CA ILE A 451 26.71 14.75 -41.05
C ILE A 451 28.19 14.46 -41.32
N MET A 452 28.77 13.46 -40.60
CA MET A 452 30.12 12.96 -40.86
C MET A 452 30.14 12.04 -42.08
#